data_e5eb12e03ed7b152a64d2f981da68d2f
#
_entry.id   e5eb12e03ed7b152a64d2f981da68d2f
#
_cell.length_a   1.000
_cell.length_b   1.000
_cell.length_c   1.000
_cell.angle_alpha   90.00
_cell.angle_beta   90.00
_cell.angle_gamma   90.00
#
_symmetry.space_group_name_H-M   'P 1'
#
loop_
_entity.id
_entity.type
_entity.pdbx_description
1 polymer ?
#
loop_
_entity_poly.entity_id
_entity_poly.type
_entity_poly.pdbx_seq_one_letter_code
_entity_poly.pdbx_strand_id
1 'polypeptide(L)'
;MSESTELTSGQTPLPESFAEIVDDFHALEQRQRLELLLEFSRELPPLPERLAQNHDAMEPVIECQSPVFVLVEVGDGADDEVKVFFDAPAEAPTTRGFAGILATGLAGLTAQQVLDVPDDVPGRLGLTEAVSPLRLRGMAGMLARIKRQVRTGLAP
;
A
#
# COMPACT_ATOMS: atom_id res chain seq x y z
N MET A 1 18.24 0.67 26.49
CA MET A 1 17.52 0.41 26.74
C MET A 1 16.41 0.05 26.04
N SER A 2 15.94 -0.65 26.07
CA SER A 2 14.97 -1.26 25.23
C SER A 2 13.59 -0.93 25.62
N GLU A 3 13.46 -0.07 26.52
CA GLU A 3 12.15 0.21 26.90
C GLU A 3 11.38 0.82 25.81
N SER A 4 12.01 1.41 24.87
CA SER A 4 11.25 1.95 23.75
C SER A 4 10.40 0.89 23.10
N THR A 5 10.83 -0.34 23.18
CA THR A 5 10.08 -1.41 22.56
C THR A 5 8.73 -1.59 23.21
N GLU A 6 8.70 -1.47 24.50
CA GLU A 6 7.44 -1.67 25.16
C GLU A 6 6.50 -0.53 24.90
N LEU A 7 7.02 0.62 24.59
CA LEU A 7 6.16 1.76 24.33
C LEU A 7 5.30 1.54 23.13
N THR A 8 5.72 0.68 22.23
CA THR A 8 4.93 0.39 21.06
C THR A 8 4.08 -0.84 21.26
N SER A 9 3.87 -1.23 22.50
CA SER A 9 3.11 -2.42 22.78
C SER A 9 1.76 -2.34 22.09
N GLY A 10 1.30 -3.45 21.56
CA GLY A 10 0.06 -3.50 20.87
C GLY A 10 0.14 -3.15 19.41
N GLN A 11 1.26 -2.63 18.93
CA GLN A 11 1.41 -2.29 17.53
C GLN A 11 2.63 -2.93 16.94
N THR A 12 2.45 -3.56 15.79
CA THR A 12 3.56 -4.12 15.04
C THR A 12 4.39 -3.00 14.44
N PRO A 13 5.72 -3.08 14.51
CA PRO A 13 6.56 -2.06 13.91
C PRO A 13 6.35 -1.97 12.42
N LEU A 14 6.50 -0.76 11.88
CA LEU A 14 6.39 -0.51 10.45
C LEU A 14 7.77 -0.50 9.82
N PRO A 15 7.89 -0.94 8.56
CA PRO A 15 9.10 -0.65 7.81
C PRO A 15 9.35 0.85 7.77
N GLU A 16 10.61 1.24 7.64
CA GLU A 16 10.96 2.65 7.73
C GLU A 16 10.20 3.49 6.71
N SER A 17 10.01 2.97 5.50
CA SER A 17 9.31 3.71 4.46
C SER A 17 7.87 4.03 4.86
N PHE A 18 7.18 3.06 5.48
CA PHE A 18 5.82 3.31 5.96
C PHE A 18 5.82 4.18 7.19
N ALA A 19 6.80 4.02 8.07
CA ALA A 19 6.87 4.84 9.27
C ALA A 19 7.00 6.32 8.89
N GLU A 20 7.79 6.62 7.88
CA GLU A 20 7.93 7.98 7.41
C GLU A 20 6.63 8.53 6.84
N ILE A 21 5.92 7.70 6.08
CA ILE A 21 4.64 8.13 5.52
C ILE A 21 3.64 8.42 6.63
N VAL A 22 3.55 7.53 7.61
CA VAL A 22 2.63 7.71 8.73
C VAL A 22 2.97 8.99 9.49
N ASP A 23 4.26 9.21 9.76
CA ASP A 23 4.69 10.41 10.45
C ASP A 23 4.34 11.67 9.66
N ASP A 24 4.51 11.64 8.34
CA ASP A 24 4.17 12.78 7.51
C ASP A 24 2.70 13.11 7.60
N PHE A 25 1.84 12.09 7.56
CA PHE A 25 0.40 12.33 7.69
C PHE A 25 0.06 12.90 9.06
N HIS A 26 0.65 12.36 10.11
CA HIS A 26 0.32 12.81 11.46
C HIS A 26 0.86 14.20 11.77
N ALA A 27 1.84 14.67 11.03
CA ALA A 27 2.35 16.03 11.20
C ALA A 27 1.41 17.08 10.61
N LEU A 28 0.39 16.66 9.88
CA LEU A 28 -0.50 17.57 9.16
C LEU A 28 -1.88 17.60 9.79
N GLU A 29 -2.61 18.68 9.54
CA GLU A 29 -4.01 18.76 9.90
C GLU A 29 -4.86 18.00 8.89
N GLN A 30 -6.12 17.75 9.23
CA GLN A 30 -6.99 16.90 8.42
C GLN A 30 -7.06 17.33 6.96
N ARG A 31 -7.23 18.63 6.74
CA ARG A 31 -7.33 19.13 5.36
C ARG A 31 -6.06 18.85 4.58
N GLN A 32 -4.92 19.06 5.25
CA GLN A 32 -3.63 18.85 4.61
C GLN A 32 -3.35 17.38 4.39
N ARG A 33 -3.90 16.52 5.24
CA ARG A 33 -3.76 15.07 5.03
C ARG A 33 -4.43 14.63 3.74
N LEU A 34 -5.60 15.19 3.44
CA LEU A 34 -6.26 14.87 2.18
C LEU A 34 -5.42 15.34 1.00
N GLU A 35 -4.81 16.51 1.13
CA GLU A 35 -3.94 17.01 0.05
C GLU A 35 -2.74 16.10 -0.15
N LEU A 36 -2.13 15.61 0.94
CA LEU A 36 -1.01 14.69 0.82
C LEU A 36 -1.45 13.39 0.15
N LEU A 37 -2.63 12.90 0.50
CA LEU A 37 -3.16 11.71 -0.15
C LEU A 37 -3.27 11.92 -1.66
N LEU A 38 -3.74 13.09 -2.08
CA LEU A 38 -3.87 13.39 -3.50
C LEU A 38 -2.52 13.52 -4.19
N GLU A 39 -1.49 13.96 -3.45
CA GLU A 39 -0.15 13.97 -4.01
C GLU A 39 0.33 12.56 -4.31
N PHE A 40 0.04 11.61 -3.40
CA PHE A 40 0.40 10.23 -3.66
C PHE A 40 -0.30 9.70 -4.90
N SER A 41 -1.52 10.15 -5.17
CA SER A 41 -2.21 9.72 -6.38
C SER A 41 -1.48 10.15 -7.64
N ARG A 42 -0.85 11.30 -7.61
CA ARG A 42 -0.10 11.80 -8.77
C ARG A 42 1.24 11.11 -8.93
N GLU A 43 1.76 10.56 -7.85
CA GLU A 43 3.07 9.92 -7.86
C GLU A 43 3.01 8.44 -8.18
N LEU A 44 1.83 7.88 -8.32
CA LEU A 44 1.71 6.46 -8.66
C LEU A 44 2.35 6.23 -10.02
N PRO A 45 3.35 5.32 -10.11
CA PRO A 45 4.00 5.08 -11.39
C PRO A 45 3.03 4.52 -12.41
N PRO A 46 3.22 4.86 -13.69
CA PRO A 46 2.37 4.26 -14.73
C PRO A 46 2.70 2.79 -14.90
N LEU A 47 1.74 2.04 -15.43
CA LEU A 47 1.96 0.63 -15.71
C LEU A 47 3.00 0.47 -16.80
N PRO A 48 3.90 -0.53 -16.65
CA PRO A 48 4.74 -0.91 -17.77
C PRO A 48 3.88 -1.36 -18.95
N GLU A 49 4.39 -1.14 -20.14
CA GLU A 49 3.61 -1.48 -21.34
C GLU A 49 3.23 -2.94 -21.38
N ARG A 50 4.12 -3.82 -20.94
CA ARG A 50 3.82 -5.26 -20.93
C ARG A 50 2.60 -5.60 -20.10
N LEU A 51 2.33 -4.84 -19.03
CA LEU A 51 1.16 -5.06 -18.19
C LEU A 51 -0.06 -4.33 -18.75
N ALA A 52 0.14 -3.16 -19.34
CA ALA A 52 -0.97 -2.47 -19.98
C ALA A 52 -1.55 -3.31 -21.12
N GLN A 53 -0.70 -4.10 -21.77
CA GLN A 53 -1.15 -4.97 -22.86
C GLN A 53 -1.63 -6.33 -22.37
N ASN A 54 -1.40 -6.66 -21.10
CA ASN A 54 -1.82 -7.93 -20.53
C ASN A 54 -2.53 -7.69 -19.22
N HIS A 55 -3.57 -6.87 -19.29
CA HIS A 55 -4.28 -6.42 -18.09
C HIS A 55 -4.96 -7.58 -17.37
N ASP A 56 -5.25 -8.67 -18.09
CA ASP A 56 -5.86 -9.83 -17.47
C ASP A 56 -4.96 -10.50 -16.44
N ALA A 57 -3.65 -10.23 -16.47
CA ALA A 57 -2.74 -10.74 -15.46
C ALA A 57 -2.91 -10.05 -14.12
N MET A 58 -3.59 -8.90 -14.08
CA MET A 58 -3.76 -8.14 -12.86
C MET A 58 -5.05 -8.53 -12.16
N GLU A 59 -5.06 -8.40 -10.85
CA GLU A 59 -6.19 -8.82 -10.04
C GLU A 59 -7.06 -7.62 -9.65
N PRO A 60 -8.38 -7.69 -9.84
CA PRO A 60 -9.24 -6.58 -9.43
C PRO A 60 -9.38 -6.53 -7.91
N VAL A 61 -9.43 -5.31 -7.38
CA VAL A 61 -9.64 -5.07 -5.94
C VAL A 61 -11.09 -4.62 -5.77
N ILE A 62 -11.97 -5.57 -5.55
CA ILE A 62 -13.40 -5.29 -5.57
C ILE A 62 -13.83 -4.37 -4.43
N GLU A 63 -13.09 -4.37 -3.33
CA GLU A 63 -13.42 -3.48 -2.20
C GLU A 63 -13.32 -2.01 -2.56
N CYS A 64 -12.58 -1.68 -3.60
CA CYS A 64 -12.38 -0.28 -3.97
C CYS A 64 -13.58 0.34 -4.67
N GLN A 65 -14.47 -0.48 -5.21
CA GLN A 65 -15.65 -0.02 -5.94
C GLN A 65 -15.32 0.83 -7.16
N SER A 66 -14.04 1.04 -7.43
CA SER A 66 -13.53 1.63 -8.65
C SER A 66 -12.72 0.56 -9.34
N PRO A 67 -12.49 0.64 -10.66
CA PRO A 67 -11.73 -0.40 -11.36
C PRO A 67 -10.24 -0.30 -11.04
N VAL A 68 -9.86 -0.82 -9.89
CA VAL A 68 -8.48 -0.86 -9.43
C VAL A 68 -7.97 -2.28 -9.56
N PHE A 69 -6.75 -2.42 -10.07
CA PHE A 69 -6.14 -3.73 -10.28
C PHE A 69 -4.73 -3.72 -9.70
N VAL A 70 -4.27 -4.87 -9.23
CA VAL A 70 -2.95 -4.98 -8.63
C VAL A 70 -2.27 -6.26 -9.10
N LEU A 71 -0.95 -6.18 -9.28
CA LEU A 71 -0.12 -7.33 -9.58
C LEU A 71 1.19 -7.22 -8.83
N VAL A 72 1.65 -8.34 -8.27
CA VAL A 72 2.91 -8.41 -7.55
C VAL A 72 3.83 -9.37 -8.27
N GLU A 73 5.09 -8.97 -8.45
CA GLU A 73 6.11 -9.85 -8.97
C GLU A 73 7.13 -10.10 -7.87
N VAL A 74 7.38 -11.37 -7.59
CA VAL A 74 8.31 -11.80 -6.54
C VAL A 74 9.52 -12.40 -7.24
N GLY A 75 10.72 -11.93 -6.85
CA GLY A 75 11.93 -12.48 -7.44
C GLY A 75 12.24 -13.87 -6.91
N ASP A 76 13.25 -14.49 -7.51
CA ASP A 76 13.63 -15.86 -7.15
C ASP A 76 14.41 -15.93 -5.85
N GLY A 77 15.13 -14.88 -5.48
CA GLY A 77 15.91 -14.89 -4.26
C GLY A 77 15.14 -14.35 -3.09
N ALA A 78 15.45 -14.85 -1.88
CA ALA A 78 14.75 -14.41 -0.68
C ALA A 78 14.96 -12.92 -0.40
N ASP A 79 16.09 -12.38 -0.86
CA ASP A 79 16.41 -10.98 -0.62
C ASP A 79 16.05 -10.08 -1.80
N ASP A 80 15.45 -10.63 -2.84
CA ASP A 80 15.04 -9.83 -3.97
C ASP A 80 13.86 -8.95 -3.60
N GLU A 81 13.86 -7.74 -4.12
CA GLU A 81 12.76 -6.85 -3.83
C GLU A 81 11.49 -7.29 -4.57
N VAL A 82 10.38 -7.08 -3.92
CA VAL A 82 9.07 -7.33 -4.50
C VAL A 82 8.68 -6.11 -5.32
N LYS A 83 8.08 -6.32 -6.48
CA LYS A 83 7.60 -5.24 -7.32
C LYS A 83 6.08 -5.27 -7.33
N VAL A 84 5.48 -4.12 -7.05
CA VAL A 84 4.02 -4.02 -6.95
C VAL A 84 3.56 -3.04 -8.02
N PHE A 85 2.58 -3.45 -8.79
CA PHE A 85 2.03 -2.64 -9.88
C PHE A 85 0.55 -2.42 -9.64
N PHE A 86 0.11 -1.18 -9.83
CA PHE A 86 -1.29 -0.82 -9.69
C PHE A 86 -1.81 -0.19 -10.96
N ASP A 87 -3.07 -0.47 -11.28
CA ASP A 87 -3.81 0.31 -12.26
C ASP A 87 -5.01 0.91 -11.52
N ALA A 88 -5.00 2.21 -11.35
CA ALA A 88 -6.05 2.90 -10.62
C ALA A 88 -6.48 4.13 -11.44
N PRO A 89 -7.80 4.36 -11.58
CA PRO A 89 -8.26 5.43 -12.47
C PRO A 89 -8.01 6.81 -11.87
N ALA A 90 -7.69 7.75 -12.75
CA ALA A 90 -7.48 9.13 -12.34
C ALA A 90 -8.77 9.75 -11.78
N GLU A 91 -9.92 9.22 -12.18
CA GLU A 91 -11.21 9.71 -11.73
C GLU A 91 -11.52 9.34 -10.29
N ALA A 92 -10.74 8.45 -9.69
CA ALA A 92 -10.88 8.07 -8.29
C ALA A 92 -9.60 8.43 -7.54
N PRO A 93 -9.35 9.74 -7.33
CA PRO A 93 -8.05 10.17 -6.81
C PRO A 93 -7.76 9.70 -5.39
N THR A 94 -8.77 9.55 -4.55
CA THR A 94 -8.56 9.04 -3.20
C THR A 94 -8.08 7.60 -3.24
N THR A 95 -8.73 6.77 -4.02
CA THR A 95 -8.35 5.37 -4.18
C THR A 95 -6.96 5.26 -4.82
N ARG A 96 -6.71 6.09 -5.83
CA ARG A 96 -5.40 6.11 -6.47
C ARG A 96 -4.32 6.58 -5.49
N GLY A 97 -4.67 7.48 -4.56
CA GLY A 97 -3.74 7.91 -3.52
C GLY A 97 -3.35 6.77 -2.60
N PHE A 98 -4.31 5.92 -2.23
CA PHE A 98 -3.99 4.73 -1.42
C PHE A 98 -3.02 3.81 -2.17
N ALA A 99 -3.24 3.61 -3.46
CA ALA A 99 -2.31 2.81 -4.25
C ALA A 99 -0.92 3.45 -4.25
N GLY A 100 -0.86 4.78 -4.35
CA GLY A 100 0.42 5.48 -4.31
C GLY A 100 1.14 5.31 -2.98
N ILE A 101 0.41 5.35 -1.87
CA ILE A 101 1.00 5.13 -0.55
C ILE A 101 1.59 3.72 -0.47
N LEU A 102 0.83 2.73 -0.91
CA LEU A 102 1.32 1.35 -0.87
C LEU A 102 2.50 1.16 -1.80
N ALA A 103 2.44 1.73 -3.00
CA ALA A 103 3.56 1.63 -3.94
C ALA A 103 4.83 2.23 -3.35
N THR A 104 4.72 3.38 -2.69
CA THR A 104 5.88 4.03 -2.08
C THR A 104 6.38 3.26 -0.88
N GLY A 105 5.46 2.84 0.00
CA GLY A 105 5.85 2.17 1.24
C GLY A 105 6.41 0.79 1.02
N LEU A 106 5.97 0.09 -0.04
CA LEU A 106 6.44 -1.26 -0.31
C LEU A 106 7.66 -1.29 -1.23
N ALA A 107 8.04 -0.15 -1.80
CA ALA A 107 9.15 -0.11 -2.75
C ALA A 107 10.44 -0.57 -2.06
N GLY A 108 11.15 -1.48 -2.69
CA GLY A 108 12.44 -1.96 -2.20
C GLY A 108 12.37 -3.01 -1.11
N LEU A 109 11.18 -3.42 -0.69
CA LEU A 109 11.06 -4.42 0.37
C LEU A 109 11.18 -5.82 -0.21
N THR A 110 11.71 -6.73 0.60
CA THR A 110 11.74 -8.14 0.25
C THR A 110 10.36 -8.76 0.50
N ALA A 111 10.17 -10.00 0.04
CA ALA A 111 8.91 -10.68 0.23
C ALA A 111 8.55 -10.79 1.72
N GLN A 112 9.52 -11.16 2.56
CA GLN A 112 9.22 -11.28 3.99
C GLN A 112 8.88 -9.93 4.60
N GLN A 113 9.57 -8.89 4.19
CA GLN A 113 9.28 -7.56 4.71
C GLN A 113 7.88 -7.10 4.32
N VAL A 114 7.43 -7.45 3.11
CA VAL A 114 6.07 -7.13 2.69
C VAL A 114 5.06 -7.88 3.55
N LEU A 115 5.31 -9.18 3.80
CA LEU A 115 4.41 -9.98 4.61
C LEU A 115 4.35 -9.49 6.05
N ASP A 116 5.43 -8.89 6.53
CA ASP A 116 5.48 -8.38 7.90
C ASP A 116 4.83 -7.00 8.05
N VAL A 117 4.44 -6.35 6.99
CA VAL A 117 3.74 -5.07 7.08
C VAL A 117 2.42 -5.29 7.80
N PRO A 118 2.11 -4.51 8.84
CA PRO A 118 0.86 -4.71 9.58
C PRO A 118 -0.35 -4.46 8.69
N ASP A 119 -1.38 -5.26 8.88
CA ASP A 119 -2.60 -5.12 8.09
C ASP A 119 -3.35 -3.83 8.41
N ASP A 120 -3.06 -3.21 9.55
CA ASP A 120 -3.77 -2.01 9.98
C ASP A 120 -3.13 -0.71 9.50
N VAL A 121 -2.19 -0.79 8.55
CA VAL A 121 -1.56 0.42 8.01
C VAL A 121 -2.61 1.45 7.57
N PRO A 122 -3.70 1.06 6.88
CA PRO A 122 -4.67 2.08 6.50
C PRO A 122 -5.22 2.86 7.69
N GLY A 123 -5.42 2.20 8.81
CA GLY A 123 -5.94 2.87 10.01
C GLY A 123 -4.91 3.72 10.73
N ARG A 124 -3.62 3.53 10.44
CA ARG A 124 -2.58 4.28 11.12
C ARG A 124 -2.27 5.62 10.47
N LEU A 125 -2.88 5.90 9.32
CA LEU A 125 -2.56 7.12 8.55
C LEU A 125 -3.27 8.36 9.07
N GLY A 126 -4.20 8.21 10.00
CA GLY A 126 -4.92 9.36 10.52
C GLY A 126 -5.91 9.95 9.54
N LEU A 127 -6.45 9.12 8.65
CA LEU A 127 -7.38 9.56 7.62
C LEU A 127 -8.83 9.24 7.92
N THR A 128 -9.12 8.72 9.13
CA THR A 128 -10.48 8.22 9.42
C THR A 128 -11.53 9.32 9.43
N GLU A 129 -11.13 10.57 9.61
CA GLU A 129 -12.09 11.67 9.56
C GLU A 129 -12.18 12.29 8.16
N ALA A 130 -11.16 12.13 7.35
CA ALA A 130 -11.13 12.70 6.02
C ALA A 130 -11.64 11.75 4.95
N VAL A 131 -11.65 10.46 5.24
CA VAL A 131 -11.96 9.42 4.26
C VAL A 131 -12.92 8.43 4.93
N SER A 132 -13.93 7.99 4.19
CA SER A 132 -14.94 7.07 4.75
C SER A 132 -14.32 5.71 5.08
N PRO A 133 -14.92 4.99 6.04
CA PRO A 133 -14.45 3.63 6.33
C PRO A 133 -14.52 2.71 5.11
N LEU A 134 -15.49 2.92 4.24
CA LEU A 134 -15.60 2.09 3.04
C LEU A 134 -14.38 2.26 2.14
N ARG A 135 -13.90 3.49 2.00
CA ARG A 135 -12.71 3.73 1.17
C ARG A 135 -11.45 3.17 1.82
N LEU A 136 -11.36 3.26 3.16
CA LEU A 136 -10.21 2.66 3.85
C LEU A 136 -10.21 1.15 3.71
N ARG A 137 -11.38 0.52 3.62
CA ARG A 137 -11.43 -0.91 3.35
C ARG A 137 -10.89 -1.25 1.98
N GLY A 138 -11.02 -0.32 1.03
CA GLY A 138 -10.39 -0.53 -0.28
C GLY A 138 -8.88 -0.64 -0.19
N MET A 139 -8.26 0.22 0.62
CA MET A 139 -6.82 0.15 0.82
C MET A 139 -6.43 -1.15 1.53
N ALA A 140 -7.20 -1.55 2.53
CA ALA A 140 -6.93 -2.81 3.21
C ALA A 140 -7.06 -3.99 2.24
N GLY A 141 -8.01 -3.93 1.31
CA GLY A 141 -8.17 -4.95 0.29
C GLY A 141 -6.99 -5.02 -0.65
N MET A 142 -6.43 -3.86 -1.01
CA MET A 142 -5.21 -3.84 -1.82
C MET A 142 -4.07 -4.56 -1.10
N LEU A 143 -3.84 -4.21 0.15
CA LEU A 143 -2.74 -4.80 0.91
C LEU A 143 -2.93 -6.31 1.10
N ALA A 144 -4.16 -6.73 1.36
CA ALA A 144 -4.44 -8.15 1.53
C ALA A 144 -4.12 -8.94 0.26
N ARG A 145 -4.46 -8.40 -0.89
CA ARG A 145 -4.18 -9.07 -2.16
C ARG A 145 -2.68 -9.09 -2.46
N ILE A 146 -2.01 -8.00 -2.13
CA ILE A 146 -0.55 -7.96 -2.31
C ILE A 146 0.09 -9.06 -1.48
N LYS A 147 -0.29 -9.19 -0.21
CA LYS A 147 0.29 -10.22 0.64
C LYS A 147 -0.03 -11.63 0.15
N ARG A 148 -1.26 -11.84 -0.32
CA ARG A 148 -1.62 -13.15 -0.85
C ARG A 148 -0.80 -13.48 -2.08
N GLN A 149 -0.62 -12.52 -2.98
CA GLN A 149 0.18 -12.76 -4.18
C GLN A 149 1.64 -13.02 -3.83
N VAL A 150 2.17 -12.33 -2.80
CA VAL A 150 3.53 -12.61 -2.33
C VAL A 150 3.64 -14.04 -1.84
N ARG A 151 2.68 -14.49 -1.02
CA ARG A 151 2.71 -15.87 -0.53
C ARG A 151 2.65 -16.87 -1.67
N THR A 152 1.81 -16.61 -2.65
CA THR A 152 1.69 -17.48 -3.82
C THR A 152 3.00 -17.51 -4.60
N GLY A 153 3.64 -16.36 -4.77
CA GLY A 153 4.90 -16.29 -5.48
C GLY A 153 6.04 -16.99 -4.77
N LEU A 154 5.97 -17.13 -3.45
CA LEU A 154 7.00 -17.84 -2.70
C LEU A 154 6.75 -19.34 -2.66
N ALA A 155 5.56 -19.80 -3.01
CA ALA A 155 5.26 -21.23 -2.95
C ALA A 155 6.08 -21.98 -3.99
N PRO A 156 6.55 -23.19 -3.66
CA PRO A 156 7.34 -23.98 -4.61
C PRO A 156 6.52 -24.44 -5.79
#